data_af7d6848ab0519cf7f34abf70a97a046
#
_entry.id   af7d6848ab0519cf7f34abf70a97a046
#
_cell.length_a   1.000
_cell.length_b   1.000
_cell.length_c   1.000
_cell.angle_alpha   90.00
_cell.angle_beta   90.00
_cell.angle_gamma   90.00
#
_symmetry.space_group_name_H-M   'P 1'
#
loop_
_entity.id
_entity.type
_entity.pdbx_description
1 polymer ?
#
loop_
_entity_poly.entity_id
_entity_poly.type
_entity_poly.pdbx_seq_one_letter_code
_entity_poly.pdbx_strand_id
1 'polypeptide(L)'
;MRRTRASAGLVVAALTLTAGVTGCGGGHASHRRVAGPFAWLRPTPPPTGWKVARIPGGSTLAYPPGWRAIKTDPGTASLALLGGGGRFDAYLNATPKQGPETLANWSRFRPDHNRGEGNRSVRVVASASDLSFRSGRGSCVIDSYTTSKDVYREIACLVAGPSASAVVVAAAPTSVWDDQAATLERAVSSFVP
;
A
#
# COMPACT_ATOMS: atom_id res chain seq x y z
N MET A 1 61.40 26.37 43.47
CA MET A 1 61.26 26.44 44.92
C MET A 1 59.86 26.18 45.36
N ARG A 2 59.70 25.40 46.38
CA ARG A 2 58.52 25.03 47.16
C ARG A 2 57.60 23.90 46.65
N ARG A 3 57.84 22.77 47.31
CA ARG A 3 57.02 21.59 47.55
C ARG A 3 55.85 21.89 48.48
N THR A 4 54.74 21.19 48.33
CA THR A 4 53.91 20.64 49.44
C THR A 4 53.07 19.53 48.89
N ARG A 5 53.24 18.38 49.30
CA ARG A 5 52.72 17.22 50.04
C ARG A 5 51.20 17.30 50.28
N ALA A 6 50.45 16.31 49.70
CA ALA A 6 50.05 15.01 50.21
C ALA A 6 48.76 15.07 51.06
N SER A 7 47.79 14.27 50.67
CA SER A 7 47.05 13.43 51.63
C SER A 7 46.21 12.37 50.83
N ALA A 8 46.45 11.15 51.24
CA ALA A 8 45.72 9.97 50.79
C ALA A 8 44.37 9.83 51.52
N GLY A 9 43.30 9.53 50.80
CA GLY A 9 42.04 9.15 51.42
C GLY A 9 41.59 7.82 50.79
N LEU A 10 41.72 6.76 51.59
CA LEU A 10 41.27 5.40 51.27
C LEU A 10 39.76 5.34 51.52
N VAL A 11 38.99 5.09 50.48
CA VAL A 11 37.55 4.79 50.62
C VAL A 11 37.32 3.39 50.08
N VAL A 12 36.96 2.50 50.98
CA VAL A 12 36.50 1.13 50.71
C VAL A 12 35.07 1.22 50.16
N ALA A 13 34.90 0.82 48.93
CA ALA A 13 33.57 0.69 48.36
C ALA A 13 33.21 -0.81 48.27
N ALA A 14 32.10 -1.13 48.91
CA ALA A 14 31.53 -2.46 48.96
C ALA A 14 30.98 -2.85 47.58
N LEU A 15 31.38 -4.04 47.10
CA LEU A 15 30.78 -4.69 45.92
C LEU A 15 29.42 -5.24 46.32
N THR A 16 28.35 -4.69 45.75
CA THR A 16 27.07 -5.36 45.67
C THR A 16 26.92 -6.04 44.31
N LEU A 17 26.98 -7.37 44.30
CA LEU A 17 26.59 -8.17 43.15
C LEU A 17 25.07 -8.10 42.96
N THR A 18 24.63 -7.39 41.96
CA THR A 18 23.24 -7.53 41.45
C THR A 18 23.22 -8.57 40.34
N ALA A 19 22.60 -9.72 40.59
CA ALA A 19 22.30 -10.72 39.57
C ALA A 19 21.33 -10.16 38.56
N GLY A 20 21.82 -9.85 37.34
CA GLY A 20 20.99 -9.43 36.21
C GLY A 20 20.24 -10.64 35.64
N VAL A 21 18.92 -10.62 35.80
CA VAL A 21 18.01 -11.53 35.10
C VAL A 21 18.01 -11.13 33.62
N THR A 22 18.66 -11.91 32.75
CA THR A 22 18.56 -11.79 31.30
C THR A 22 17.19 -12.26 30.87
N GLY A 23 16.22 -11.35 30.83
CA GLY A 23 14.94 -11.58 30.16
C GLY A 23 15.15 -11.65 28.65
N CYS A 24 15.01 -12.84 28.04
CA CYS A 24 14.84 -12.98 26.61
C CYS A 24 13.52 -12.32 26.21
N GLY A 25 13.58 -11.03 25.89
CA GLY A 25 12.49 -10.30 25.26
C GLY A 25 12.37 -10.76 23.81
N GLY A 26 11.52 -11.75 23.54
CA GLY A 26 11.08 -12.05 22.17
C GLY A 26 10.43 -10.77 21.61
N GLY A 27 11.15 -10.10 20.71
CA GLY A 27 10.65 -8.95 19.98
C GLY A 27 9.47 -9.38 19.11
N HIS A 28 8.26 -9.28 19.64
CA HIS A 28 7.06 -9.28 18.83
C HIS A 28 7.17 -8.02 17.95
N ALA A 29 7.42 -8.21 16.66
CA ALA A 29 7.27 -7.14 15.69
C ALA A 29 5.82 -6.65 15.81
N SER A 30 5.64 -5.57 16.56
CA SER A 30 4.34 -4.92 16.65
C SER A 30 4.01 -4.40 15.26
N HIS A 31 3.13 -5.10 14.55
CA HIS A 31 2.55 -4.58 13.32
C HIS A 31 1.94 -3.22 13.67
N ARG A 32 2.64 -2.15 13.28
CA ARG A 32 2.15 -0.79 13.47
C ARG A 32 0.79 -0.72 12.80
N ARG A 33 -0.27 -0.61 13.60
CA ARG A 33 -1.64 -0.51 13.09
C ARG A 33 -1.73 0.78 12.30
N VAL A 34 -1.95 0.69 11.00
CA VAL A 34 -2.19 1.85 10.14
C VAL A 34 -3.47 2.51 10.65
N ALA A 35 -3.38 3.77 11.05
CA ALA A 35 -4.54 4.56 11.46
C ALA A 35 -5.07 5.37 10.25
N GLY A 36 -6.34 5.79 10.32
CA GLY A 36 -6.93 6.66 9.31
C GLY A 36 -7.41 5.96 8.04
N PRO A 37 -7.41 6.65 6.89
CA PRO A 37 -8.06 6.19 5.65
C PRO A 37 -7.56 4.87 5.07
N PHE A 38 -6.40 4.37 5.52
CA PHE A 38 -5.83 3.08 5.10
C PHE A 38 -5.89 2.02 6.19
N ALA A 39 -6.71 2.19 7.25
CA ALA A 39 -6.84 1.21 8.34
C ALA A 39 -7.35 -0.16 7.87
N TRP A 40 -8.05 -0.20 6.74
CA TRP A 40 -8.52 -1.40 6.08
C TRP A 40 -7.40 -2.22 5.42
N LEU A 41 -6.28 -1.58 5.02
CA LEU A 41 -5.19 -2.25 4.32
C LEU A 41 -4.46 -3.20 5.27
N ARG A 42 -4.78 -4.47 5.13
CA ARG A 42 -4.18 -5.56 5.89
C ARG A 42 -3.76 -6.65 4.91
N PRO A 43 -2.44 -6.91 4.77
CA PRO A 43 -1.95 -7.98 3.91
C PRO A 43 -2.62 -9.31 4.25
N THR A 44 -3.44 -9.82 3.35
CA THR A 44 -4.19 -11.07 3.53
C THR A 44 -4.20 -11.89 2.24
N PRO A 45 -4.31 -13.23 2.32
CA PRO A 45 -4.59 -14.03 1.14
C PRO A 45 -5.90 -13.61 0.45
N PRO A 46 -6.03 -13.85 -0.86
CA PRO A 46 -7.31 -13.68 -1.54
C PRO A 46 -8.42 -14.50 -0.86
N PRO A 47 -9.66 -14.01 -0.83
CA PRO A 47 -10.79 -14.81 -0.39
C PRO A 47 -10.94 -16.09 -1.20
N THR A 48 -11.49 -17.14 -0.57
CA THR A 48 -11.79 -18.39 -1.25
C THR A 48 -12.71 -18.14 -2.46
N GLY A 49 -12.41 -18.78 -3.58
CA GLY A 49 -13.18 -18.64 -4.82
C GLY A 49 -12.82 -17.43 -5.68
N TRP A 50 -11.97 -16.53 -5.22
CA TRP A 50 -11.48 -15.45 -6.07
C TRP A 50 -10.51 -15.99 -7.12
N LYS A 51 -10.52 -15.34 -8.30
CA LYS A 51 -9.58 -15.60 -9.39
C LYS A 51 -8.33 -14.75 -9.22
N VAL A 52 -7.26 -15.11 -9.94
CA VAL A 52 -5.99 -14.39 -9.90
C VAL A 52 -5.52 -14.11 -11.33
N ALA A 53 -5.28 -12.85 -11.63
CA ALA A 53 -4.54 -12.41 -12.80
C ALA A 53 -3.06 -12.24 -12.46
N ARG A 54 -2.19 -12.58 -13.43
CA ARG A 54 -0.73 -12.41 -13.32
C ARG A 54 -0.25 -11.43 -14.36
N ILE A 55 0.74 -10.61 -13.98
CA ILE A 55 1.43 -9.71 -14.91
C ILE A 55 2.92 -10.06 -14.95
N PRO A 56 3.65 -9.59 -15.96
CA PRO A 56 5.12 -9.74 -16.01
C PRO A 56 5.79 -9.27 -14.73
N GLY A 57 6.87 -9.93 -14.33
CA GLY A 57 7.54 -9.67 -13.04
C GLY A 57 6.99 -10.49 -11.87
N GLY A 58 5.89 -11.26 -12.09
CA GLY A 58 5.35 -12.19 -11.09
C GLY A 58 4.25 -11.60 -10.20
N SER A 59 3.95 -10.33 -10.33
CA SER A 59 2.89 -9.68 -9.53
C SER A 59 1.52 -10.31 -9.79
N THR A 60 0.68 -10.36 -8.77
CA THR A 60 -0.65 -11.00 -8.85
C THR A 60 -1.74 -10.10 -8.29
N LEU A 61 -2.83 -10.00 -9.06
CA LEU A 61 -4.05 -9.29 -8.72
C LEU A 61 -5.20 -10.28 -8.55
N ALA A 62 -5.76 -10.38 -7.36
CA ALA A 62 -6.94 -11.19 -7.10
C ALA A 62 -8.23 -10.40 -7.34
N TYR A 63 -9.26 -11.07 -7.85
CA TYR A 63 -10.53 -10.46 -8.18
C TYR A 63 -11.70 -11.44 -7.99
N PRO A 64 -12.92 -10.95 -7.67
CA PRO A 64 -14.08 -11.82 -7.41
C PRO A 64 -14.56 -12.57 -8.66
N PRO A 65 -15.34 -13.66 -8.51
CA PRO A 65 -16.14 -14.23 -9.58
C PRO A 65 -17.10 -13.18 -10.18
N GLY A 66 -17.44 -13.33 -11.46
CA GLY A 66 -18.31 -12.38 -12.18
C GLY A 66 -17.60 -11.20 -12.83
N TRP A 67 -16.42 -10.83 -12.34
CA TRP A 67 -15.59 -9.82 -12.99
C TRP A 67 -15.00 -10.37 -14.30
N ARG A 68 -14.83 -9.49 -15.29
CA ARG A 68 -14.35 -9.84 -16.62
C ARG A 68 -13.04 -9.13 -16.94
N ALA A 69 -12.14 -9.85 -17.58
CA ALA A 69 -10.98 -9.21 -18.20
C ALA A 69 -11.45 -8.28 -19.32
N ILE A 70 -10.89 -7.10 -19.37
CA ILE A 70 -11.12 -6.10 -20.42
C ILE A 70 -9.83 -5.87 -21.20
N LYS A 71 -9.98 -5.31 -22.41
CA LYS A 71 -8.82 -4.95 -23.23
C LYS A 71 -7.96 -3.91 -22.52
N THR A 72 -6.68 -4.14 -22.51
CA THR A 72 -5.68 -3.31 -21.85
C THR A 72 -4.35 -3.38 -22.60
N ASP A 73 -3.38 -2.56 -22.19
CA ASP A 73 -2.04 -2.58 -22.75
C ASP A 73 -1.30 -3.90 -22.45
N PRO A 74 -0.40 -4.32 -23.33
CA PRO A 74 0.42 -5.51 -23.09
C PRO A 74 1.14 -5.45 -21.74
N GLY A 75 1.12 -6.57 -21.02
CA GLY A 75 1.77 -6.66 -19.71
C GLY A 75 0.94 -6.13 -18.54
N THR A 76 -0.28 -5.65 -18.80
CA THR A 76 -1.21 -5.16 -17.78
C THR A 76 -2.37 -6.14 -17.59
N ALA A 77 -2.90 -6.28 -16.39
CA ALA A 77 -4.14 -6.99 -16.11
C ALA A 77 -5.22 -5.98 -15.72
N SER A 78 -6.31 -5.93 -16.51
CA SER A 78 -7.47 -5.10 -16.20
C SER A 78 -8.73 -5.93 -16.11
N LEU A 79 -9.47 -5.76 -15.04
CA LEU A 79 -10.71 -6.49 -14.72
C LEU A 79 -11.79 -5.46 -14.42
N ALA A 80 -13.01 -5.73 -14.87
CA ALA A 80 -14.16 -4.88 -14.61
C ALA A 80 -15.37 -5.69 -14.13
N LEU A 81 -16.11 -5.09 -13.21
CA LEU A 81 -17.49 -5.45 -12.93
C LEU A 81 -18.37 -4.61 -13.86
N LEU A 82 -19.14 -5.26 -14.71
CA LEU A 82 -20.01 -4.57 -15.65
C LEU A 82 -21.41 -4.43 -15.05
N GLY A 83 -21.88 -3.20 -15.02
CA GLY A 83 -23.25 -2.85 -14.68
C GLY A 83 -24.18 -2.78 -15.89
N GLY A 84 -25.35 -2.24 -15.68
CA GLY A 84 -26.33 -2.04 -16.75
C GLY A 84 -25.81 -1.15 -17.87
N GLY A 85 -26.14 -1.52 -19.12
CA GLY A 85 -25.72 -0.77 -20.30
C GLY A 85 -24.22 -0.83 -20.62
N GLY A 86 -23.48 -1.77 -20.03
CA GLY A 86 -22.04 -1.95 -20.30
C GLY A 86 -21.14 -0.92 -19.57
N ARG A 87 -21.68 -0.17 -18.61
CA ARG A 87 -20.87 0.69 -17.72
C ARG A 87 -20.00 -0.16 -16.83
N PHE A 88 -18.91 0.42 -16.36
CA PHE A 88 -18.12 -0.16 -15.29
C PHE A 88 -18.68 0.25 -13.94
N ASP A 89 -19.18 -0.71 -13.15
CA ASP A 89 -19.54 -0.48 -11.76
C ASP A 89 -18.31 -0.54 -10.85
N ALA A 90 -17.27 -1.26 -11.28
CA ALA A 90 -15.97 -1.22 -10.63
C ALA A 90 -14.86 -1.69 -11.59
N TYR A 91 -13.63 -1.33 -11.27
CA TYR A 91 -12.47 -1.58 -12.09
C TYR A 91 -11.26 -1.91 -11.22
N LEU A 92 -10.50 -2.91 -11.64
CA LEU A 92 -9.21 -3.28 -11.07
C LEU A 92 -8.16 -3.32 -12.18
N ASN A 93 -6.99 -2.78 -11.89
CA ASN A 93 -5.84 -2.82 -12.79
C ASN A 93 -4.57 -3.18 -12.02
N ALA A 94 -3.70 -3.95 -12.65
CA ALA A 94 -2.33 -4.12 -12.20
C ALA A 94 -1.39 -3.97 -13.39
N THR A 95 -0.33 -3.18 -13.22
CA THR A 95 0.69 -2.95 -14.25
C THR A 95 2.08 -2.92 -13.63
N PRO A 96 3.13 -3.43 -14.31
CA PRO A 96 4.49 -3.20 -13.86
C PRO A 96 4.78 -1.70 -13.72
N LYS A 97 5.67 -1.33 -12.83
CA LYS A 97 6.21 0.04 -12.78
C LYS A 97 6.86 0.39 -14.12
N GLN A 98 6.53 1.52 -14.70
CA GLN A 98 6.93 1.88 -16.07
C GLN A 98 7.71 3.19 -16.17
N GLY A 99 7.55 4.10 -15.24
CA GLY A 99 8.05 5.47 -15.34
C GLY A 99 8.94 5.89 -14.17
N PRO A 100 9.06 7.21 -13.94
CA PRO A 100 9.88 7.79 -12.88
C PRO A 100 9.21 7.76 -11.51
N GLU A 101 8.03 7.13 -11.38
CA GLU A 101 7.33 6.98 -10.12
C GLU A 101 8.17 6.24 -9.09
N THR A 102 8.11 6.69 -7.85
CA THR A 102 8.78 6.11 -6.69
C THR A 102 7.83 6.09 -5.50
N LEU A 103 8.13 5.27 -4.49
CA LEU A 103 7.34 5.28 -3.26
C LEU A 103 7.29 6.68 -2.62
N ALA A 104 8.37 7.45 -2.74
CA ALA A 104 8.48 8.79 -2.17
C ALA A 104 7.64 9.84 -2.91
N ASN A 105 7.52 9.73 -4.25
CA ASN A 105 6.80 10.72 -5.05
C ASN A 105 5.37 10.31 -5.40
N TRP A 106 4.92 9.10 -5.05
CA TRP A 106 3.66 8.50 -5.49
C TRP A 106 2.43 9.37 -5.19
N SER A 107 2.39 9.98 -4.00
CA SER A 107 1.27 10.83 -3.58
C SER A 107 1.03 12.05 -4.48
N ARG A 108 2.07 12.50 -5.18
CA ARG A 108 2.00 13.58 -6.18
C ARG A 108 1.91 13.01 -7.59
N PHE A 109 2.72 11.99 -7.90
CA PHE A 109 2.80 11.41 -9.22
C PHE A 109 1.45 10.89 -9.73
N ARG A 110 0.72 10.12 -8.92
CA ARG A 110 -0.55 9.52 -9.36
C ARG A 110 -1.62 10.55 -9.72
N PRO A 111 -1.93 11.57 -8.91
CA PRO A 111 -2.87 12.61 -9.30
C PRO A 111 -2.43 13.40 -10.53
N ASP A 112 -1.13 13.65 -10.69
CA ASP A 112 -0.59 14.34 -11.86
C ASP A 112 -0.73 13.49 -13.12
N HIS A 113 -0.51 12.18 -13.02
CA HIS A 113 -0.77 11.22 -14.09
C HIS A 113 -2.24 11.23 -14.52
N ASN A 114 -3.18 11.18 -13.56
CA ASN A 114 -4.62 11.29 -13.86
C ASN A 114 -4.98 12.59 -14.60
N ARG A 115 -4.34 13.73 -14.25
CA ARG A 115 -4.50 14.99 -15.00
C ARG A 115 -3.94 14.90 -16.42
N GLY A 116 -2.78 14.27 -16.57
CA GLY A 116 -2.13 14.04 -17.85
C GLY A 116 -2.95 13.18 -18.81
N GLU A 117 -3.73 12.26 -18.29
CA GLU A 117 -4.70 11.46 -19.06
C GLU A 117 -6.00 12.20 -19.42
N GLY A 118 -6.12 13.48 -19.10
CA GLY A 118 -7.26 14.32 -19.43
C GLY A 118 -8.41 14.24 -18.42
N ASN A 119 -8.22 13.60 -17.28
CA ASN A 119 -9.20 13.62 -16.20
C ASN A 119 -9.27 15.00 -15.54
N ARG A 120 -10.48 15.42 -15.19
CA ARG A 120 -10.75 16.73 -14.59
C ARG A 120 -11.03 16.59 -13.09
N SER A 121 -10.98 17.72 -12.39
CA SER A 121 -11.33 17.80 -10.96
C SER A 121 -10.59 16.76 -10.08
N VAL A 122 -9.34 16.45 -10.43
CA VAL A 122 -8.54 15.48 -9.68
C VAL A 122 -8.23 16.01 -8.28
N ARG A 123 -8.68 15.29 -7.26
CA ARG A 123 -8.54 15.66 -5.84
C ARG A 123 -8.01 14.48 -5.04
N VAL A 124 -6.94 14.69 -4.31
CA VAL A 124 -6.45 13.72 -3.32
C VAL A 124 -7.36 13.76 -2.10
N VAL A 125 -7.90 12.60 -1.74
CA VAL A 125 -8.70 12.38 -0.53
C VAL A 125 -7.79 11.98 0.63
N ALA A 126 -6.83 11.08 0.36
CA ALA A 126 -5.85 10.62 1.33
C ALA A 126 -4.60 10.08 0.64
N SER A 127 -3.48 10.09 1.34
CA SER A 127 -2.28 9.40 0.91
C SER A 127 -1.51 8.85 2.13
N ALA A 128 -0.80 7.75 1.93
CA ALA A 128 0.10 7.19 2.92
C ALA A 128 1.27 6.46 2.24
N SER A 129 2.40 6.47 2.89
CA SER A 129 3.60 5.76 2.47
C SER A 129 3.97 4.69 3.51
N ASP A 130 4.94 3.85 3.16
CA ASP A 130 5.45 2.80 4.05
C ASP A 130 4.38 1.80 4.50
N LEU A 131 3.38 1.58 3.65
CA LEU A 131 2.30 0.63 3.88
C LEU A 131 2.79 -0.80 3.61
N SER A 132 2.35 -1.74 4.45
CA SER A 132 2.70 -3.16 4.29
C SER A 132 1.79 -3.85 3.28
N PHE A 133 2.40 -4.63 2.39
CA PHE A 133 1.76 -5.56 1.46
C PHE A 133 2.24 -6.98 1.71
N ARG A 134 1.62 -7.99 1.07
CA ARG A 134 1.94 -9.42 1.32
C ARG A 134 3.40 -9.79 1.09
N SER A 135 4.08 -9.14 0.18
CA SER A 135 5.48 -9.40 -0.14
C SER A 135 6.24 -8.12 -0.47
N GLY A 136 5.85 -6.98 0.15
CA GLY A 136 6.48 -5.72 -0.18
C GLY A 136 6.01 -4.56 0.67
N ARG A 137 6.45 -3.36 0.27
CA ARG A 137 6.07 -2.09 0.86
C ARG A 137 5.51 -1.19 -0.22
N GLY A 138 4.54 -0.34 0.12
CA GLY A 138 3.91 0.52 -0.86
C GLY A 138 3.60 1.92 -0.36
N SER A 139 3.32 2.79 -1.33
CA SER A 139 2.69 4.09 -1.13
C SER A 139 1.37 4.10 -1.86
N CYS A 140 0.32 4.57 -1.21
CA CYS A 140 -1.02 4.62 -1.77
C CYS A 140 -1.59 6.04 -1.76
N VAL A 141 -2.47 6.28 -2.72
CA VAL A 141 -3.32 7.47 -2.81
C VAL A 141 -4.75 7.01 -2.93
N ILE A 142 -5.65 7.67 -2.24
CA ILE A 142 -7.08 7.66 -2.54
C ILE A 142 -7.37 9.01 -3.16
N ASP A 143 -7.87 9.02 -4.39
CA ASP A 143 -8.26 10.25 -5.05
C ASP A 143 -9.64 10.14 -5.69
N SER A 144 -10.14 11.26 -6.20
CA SER A 144 -11.32 11.33 -7.03
C SER A 144 -11.04 12.17 -8.25
N TYR A 145 -11.66 11.81 -9.37
CA TYR A 145 -11.53 12.55 -10.62
C TYR A 145 -12.79 12.41 -11.48
N THR A 146 -12.94 13.31 -12.44
CA THR A 146 -14.04 13.30 -13.40
C THR A 146 -13.51 12.91 -14.77
N THR A 147 -14.05 11.84 -15.34
CA THR A 147 -13.87 11.46 -16.74
C THR A 147 -14.88 12.19 -17.64
N SER A 148 -14.94 11.84 -18.93
CA SER A 148 -16.00 12.32 -19.81
C SER A 148 -17.39 11.72 -19.50
N LYS A 149 -17.46 10.65 -18.70
CA LYS A 149 -18.68 9.88 -18.45
C LYS A 149 -19.13 9.92 -16.99
N ASP A 150 -18.21 9.79 -16.06
CA ASP A 150 -18.51 9.60 -14.63
C ASP A 150 -17.48 10.27 -13.72
N VAL A 151 -17.85 10.43 -12.45
CA VAL A 151 -16.94 10.80 -11.36
C VAL A 151 -16.50 9.52 -10.66
N TYR A 152 -15.21 9.30 -10.60
CA TYR A 152 -14.61 8.12 -9.96
C TYR A 152 -13.99 8.45 -8.61
N ARG A 153 -14.00 7.45 -7.73
CA ARG A 153 -13.07 7.34 -6.62
C ARG A 153 -12.11 6.19 -6.90
N GLU A 154 -10.86 6.38 -6.55
CA GLU A 154 -9.78 5.44 -6.85
C GLU A 154 -8.92 5.21 -5.61
N ILE A 155 -8.46 3.98 -5.46
CA ILE A 155 -7.32 3.59 -4.62
C ILE A 155 -6.21 3.20 -5.58
N ALA A 156 -5.08 3.89 -5.57
CA ALA A 156 -3.92 3.57 -6.38
C ALA A 156 -2.68 3.40 -5.52
N CYS A 157 -2.00 2.27 -5.63
CA CYS A 157 -0.81 1.96 -4.85
C CYS A 157 0.35 1.56 -5.76
N LEU A 158 1.51 2.19 -5.57
CA LEU A 158 2.78 1.68 -6.06
C LEU A 158 3.37 0.78 -4.97
N VAL A 159 3.66 -0.47 -5.32
CA VAL A 159 4.16 -1.48 -4.38
C VAL A 159 5.51 -2.01 -4.87
N ALA A 160 6.51 -1.89 -4.03
CA ALA A 160 7.84 -2.45 -4.27
C ALA A 160 7.94 -3.83 -3.62
N GLY A 161 8.18 -4.84 -4.45
CA GLY A 161 8.42 -6.22 -4.04
C GLY A 161 9.90 -6.59 -4.09
N PRO A 162 10.22 -7.85 -3.76
CA PRO A 162 11.62 -8.33 -3.76
C PRO A 162 12.28 -8.31 -5.13
N SER A 163 11.51 -8.55 -6.19
CA SER A 163 12.04 -8.70 -7.56
C SER A 163 11.58 -7.60 -8.51
N ALA A 164 10.44 -6.98 -8.24
CA ALA A 164 9.84 -5.98 -9.12
C ALA A 164 8.98 -4.99 -8.33
N SER A 165 8.65 -3.88 -8.96
CA SER A 165 7.64 -2.95 -8.47
C SER A 165 6.47 -2.93 -9.43
N ALA A 166 5.26 -2.84 -8.89
CA ALA A 166 4.04 -2.79 -9.67
C ALA A 166 3.03 -1.79 -9.08
N VAL A 167 2.15 -1.31 -9.93
CA VAL A 167 1.03 -0.47 -9.54
C VAL A 167 -0.23 -1.32 -9.50
N VAL A 168 -1.02 -1.18 -8.45
CA VAL A 168 -2.39 -1.68 -8.37
C VAL A 168 -3.35 -0.51 -8.24
N VAL A 169 -4.39 -0.54 -9.08
CA VAL A 169 -5.47 0.45 -9.09
C VAL A 169 -6.80 -0.26 -8.85
N ALA A 170 -7.62 0.31 -8.01
CA ALA A 170 -8.97 -0.14 -7.70
C ALA A 170 -9.90 1.07 -7.70
N ALA A 171 -10.87 1.12 -8.62
CA ALA A 171 -11.70 2.29 -8.81
C ALA A 171 -13.17 1.92 -9.07
N ALA A 172 -14.06 2.83 -8.69
CA ALA A 172 -15.49 2.76 -9.00
C ALA A 172 -16.07 4.16 -9.17
N PRO A 173 -17.17 4.30 -9.94
CA PRO A 173 -17.97 5.52 -9.92
C PRO A 173 -18.40 5.87 -8.49
N THR A 174 -18.37 7.17 -8.15
CA THR A 174 -18.74 7.61 -6.79
C THR A 174 -20.18 7.25 -6.42
N SER A 175 -21.06 7.10 -7.41
CA SER A 175 -22.45 6.69 -7.22
C SER A 175 -22.64 5.27 -6.71
N VAL A 176 -21.65 4.39 -6.88
CA VAL A 176 -21.66 2.97 -6.45
C VAL A 176 -20.45 2.62 -5.57
N TRP A 177 -19.67 3.63 -5.20
CA TRP A 177 -18.44 3.42 -4.43
C TRP A 177 -18.68 2.64 -3.14
N ASP A 178 -19.68 3.02 -2.38
CA ASP A 178 -19.94 2.42 -1.05
C ASP A 178 -20.29 0.93 -1.16
N ASP A 179 -20.94 0.52 -2.24
CA ASP A 179 -21.25 -0.88 -2.54
C ASP A 179 -20.00 -1.68 -2.94
N GLN A 180 -19.01 -1.02 -3.55
CA GLN A 180 -17.82 -1.67 -4.09
C GLN A 180 -16.58 -1.54 -3.20
N ALA A 181 -16.54 -0.58 -2.29
CA ALA A 181 -15.34 -0.23 -1.53
C ALA A 181 -14.71 -1.44 -0.83
N ALA A 182 -15.49 -2.24 -0.10
CA ALA A 182 -14.99 -3.41 0.61
C ALA A 182 -14.34 -4.45 -0.32
N THR A 183 -14.89 -4.64 -1.52
CA THR A 183 -14.35 -5.54 -2.55
C THR A 183 -13.03 -5.00 -3.11
N LEU A 184 -12.99 -3.72 -3.43
CA LEU A 184 -11.81 -3.03 -3.95
C LEU A 184 -10.66 -3.02 -2.94
N GLU A 185 -10.94 -2.66 -1.69
CA GLU A 185 -10.00 -2.69 -0.58
C GLU A 185 -9.43 -4.10 -0.34
N ARG A 186 -10.27 -5.13 -0.49
CA ARG A 186 -9.85 -6.53 -0.35
C ARG A 186 -8.93 -6.95 -1.49
N ALA A 187 -9.22 -6.53 -2.72
CA ALA A 187 -8.36 -6.78 -3.86
C ALA A 187 -6.96 -6.17 -3.65
N VAL A 188 -6.91 -4.90 -3.23
CA VAL A 188 -5.64 -4.20 -2.90
C VAL A 188 -4.92 -4.88 -1.74
N SER A 189 -5.63 -5.28 -0.67
CA SER A 189 -5.04 -5.95 0.50
C SER A 189 -4.44 -7.32 0.16
N SER A 190 -4.93 -7.98 -0.89
CA SER A 190 -4.45 -9.29 -1.34
C SER A 190 -3.41 -9.21 -2.46
N PHE A 191 -3.09 -8.02 -2.96
CA PHE A 191 -2.11 -7.81 -4.01
C PHE A 191 -0.71 -8.29 -3.59
N VAL A 192 -0.01 -8.93 -4.55
CA VAL A 192 1.38 -9.35 -4.41
C VAL A 192 2.16 -8.68 -5.54
N PRO A 193 3.16 -7.86 -5.22
CA PRO A 193 4.01 -7.18 -6.20
C PRO A 193 5.01 -8.14 -6.85
#